data_2f5f6da39e3f39444d9b3c440456ca62
#
_entry.id   2f5f6da39e3f39444d9b3c440456ca62
#
_cell.length_a   1.000
_cell.length_b   1.000
_cell.length_c   1.000
_cell.angle_alpha   90.00
_cell.angle_beta   90.00
_cell.angle_gamma   90.00
#
_symmetry.space_group_name_H-M   'P 1'
#
loop_
_entity.id
_entity.type
_entity.pdbx_description
1 polymer ?
#
loop_
_entity_poly.entity_id
_entity_poly.type
_entity_poly.pdbx_seq_one_letter_code
_entity_poly.pdbx_strand_id
1 'polypeptide(L)'
;LYEIDYVFNTIYIDSYVDLNTLFKKNVSQIIRNEKEEDRDTLEKIQNTVNELNAHISELSGIKEFEGRLTPEYKKFHDEGISVSIKSEIAIKGLYSNVIPYIKQDDDDNLYPTAGEGRKKLLAYSIYDILSDDTSESKINIFLIEEPENHLHKSMQIALSQILFNDQKYTYLFVTTHSPFVLYEMDNVNLVRIYNQKKTNSKSVFYKVPDDFEKNRKMLNRCLSEAIFANKVLLVEGPSEYILFNKVLSVIHPFYESDGIYLLPCLLYTSPS
;
A
#
# COMPACT_ATOMS: atom_id res chain seq x y z
N LEU A 1 7.34 23.87 -11.81
CA LEU A 1 6.81 22.79 -10.96
C LEU A 1 5.29 22.76 -10.99
N TYR A 2 4.61 23.94 -10.94
CA TYR A 2 3.13 24.00 -10.92
C TYR A 2 2.43 23.41 -12.17
N GLU A 3 3.04 23.47 -13.34
CA GLU A 3 2.43 22.95 -14.58
C GLU A 3 2.38 21.41 -14.61
N ILE A 4 3.36 20.73 -14.00
CA ILE A 4 3.42 19.27 -13.93
C ILE A 4 2.29 18.73 -13.05
N ASP A 5 2.00 19.41 -11.94
CA ASP A 5 0.97 19.01 -10.98
C ASP A 5 -0.45 19.11 -11.56
N TYR A 6 -0.65 19.88 -12.65
CA TYR A 6 -1.93 19.92 -13.36
C TYR A 6 -2.15 18.70 -14.27
N VAL A 7 -1.08 18.11 -14.78
CA VAL A 7 -1.14 17.01 -15.77
C VAL A 7 -0.98 15.65 -15.09
N PHE A 8 -0.12 15.57 -14.08
CA PHE A 8 0.25 14.30 -13.44
C PHE A 8 -0.22 14.26 -11.99
N ASN A 9 -0.64 13.07 -11.58
CA ASN A 9 -0.88 12.72 -10.19
C ASN A 9 0.06 11.57 -9.82
N THR A 10 0.94 11.79 -8.86
CA THR A 10 1.91 10.78 -8.41
C THR A 10 1.38 10.11 -7.15
N ILE A 11 1.16 8.80 -7.24
CA ILE A 11 0.71 7.95 -6.15
C ILE A 11 1.89 7.11 -5.68
N TYR A 12 2.44 7.46 -4.53
CA TYR A 12 3.56 6.76 -3.92
C TYR A 12 3.07 5.86 -2.79
N ILE A 13 3.41 4.58 -2.88
CA ILE A 13 3.08 3.55 -1.89
C ILE A 13 4.37 2.99 -1.33
N ASP A 14 4.66 3.34 -0.09
CA ASP A 14 5.83 2.91 0.67
C ASP A 14 5.78 1.40 0.97
N SER A 15 6.94 0.81 1.18
CA SER A 15 7.08 -0.58 1.65
C SER A 15 6.38 -0.82 2.99
N TYR A 16 6.35 0.19 3.86
CA TYR A 16 5.59 0.22 5.11
C TYR A 16 4.43 1.21 5.01
N VAL A 17 3.20 0.72 5.09
CA VAL A 17 2.00 1.55 5.00
C VAL A 17 1.38 1.73 6.39
N ASP A 18 1.38 2.97 6.88
CA ASP A 18 0.53 3.36 8.02
C ASP A 18 -0.90 3.64 7.53
N LEU A 19 -1.73 2.59 7.63
CA LEU A 19 -3.14 2.65 7.20
C LEU A 19 -3.92 3.76 7.92
N ASN A 20 -3.66 3.99 9.20
CA ASN A 20 -4.39 5.01 9.96
C ASN A 20 -4.05 6.41 9.45
N THR A 21 -2.79 6.68 9.20
CA THR A 21 -2.35 7.97 8.63
C THR A 21 -2.87 8.15 7.21
N LEU A 22 -2.80 7.10 6.38
CA LEU A 22 -3.36 7.12 5.03
C LEU A 22 -4.86 7.43 5.04
N PHE A 23 -5.62 6.71 5.87
CA PHE A 23 -7.06 6.88 5.98
C PHE A 23 -7.43 8.28 6.48
N LYS A 24 -6.80 8.74 7.58
CA LYS A 24 -7.01 10.08 8.13
C LYS A 24 -6.73 11.19 7.12
N LYS A 25 -5.66 11.05 6.34
CA LYS A 25 -5.27 12.04 5.32
C LYS A 25 -6.31 12.14 4.20
N ASN A 26 -6.92 11.03 3.83
CA ASN A 26 -7.81 10.94 2.67
C ASN A 26 -9.30 10.86 3.04
N VAL A 27 -9.64 10.67 4.32
CA VAL A 27 -11.02 10.54 4.79
C VAL A 27 -11.89 11.73 4.39
N SER A 28 -11.34 12.93 4.40
CA SER A 28 -12.07 14.14 3.96
C SER A 28 -12.38 14.14 2.46
N GLN A 29 -11.59 13.46 1.65
CA GLN A 29 -11.82 13.29 0.21
C GLN A 29 -12.85 12.17 -0.04
N ILE A 30 -12.73 11.07 0.71
CA ILE A 30 -13.66 9.93 0.66
C ILE A 30 -15.07 10.36 1.09
N ILE A 31 -15.19 11.25 2.11
CA ILE A 31 -16.47 11.71 2.66
C ILE A 31 -16.99 12.99 1.95
N ARG A 32 -16.21 13.63 1.08
CA ARG A 32 -16.59 14.86 0.36
C ARG A 32 -17.82 14.73 -0.53
N ASN A 33 -18.27 13.53 -0.84
CA ASN A 33 -19.54 13.30 -1.53
C ASN A 33 -20.72 13.28 -0.52
N GLU A 34 -20.78 14.28 0.40
CA GLU A 34 -21.93 14.51 1.25
C GLU A 34 -23.17 14.69 0.35
N LYS A 35 -24.01 13.68 0.35
CA LYS A 35 -25.29 13.74 -0.33
C LYS A 35 -26.22 14.68 0.46
N GLU A 36 -27.16 15.34 -0.23
CA GLU A 36 -28.19 16.14 0.46
C GLU A 36 -28.94 15.35 1.54
N GLU A 37 -29.03 14.03 1.37
CA GLU A 37 -29.61 13.07 2.32
C GLU A 37 -28.89 13.03 3.69
N ASP A 38 -27.60 13.40 3.76
CA ASP A 38 -26.83 13.40 4.99
C ASP A 38 -26.98 14.67 5.83
N ARG A 39 -27.67 15.68 5.30
CA ARG A 39 -27.79 17.01 5.94
C ARG A 39 -28.39 16.95 7.33
N ASP A 40 -29.49 16.20 7.50
CA ASP A 40 -30.16 16.01 8.79
C ASP A 40 -29.26 15.25 9.79
N THR A 41 -28.49 14.31 9.29
CA THR A 41 -27.54 13.54 10.12
C THR A 41 -26.38 14.40 10.57
N LEU A 42 -25.84 15.24 9.69
CA LEU A 42 -24.78 16.20 10.01
C LEU A 42 -25.25 17.25 11.03
N GLU A 43 -26.48 17.74 10.92
CA GLU A 43 -27.07 18.66 11.88
C GLU A 43 -27.21 18.02 13.27
N LYS A 44 -27.66 16.75 13.33
CA LYS A 44 -27.71 15.98 14.59
C LYS A 44 -26.33 15.79 15.19
N ILE A 45 -25.34 15.45 14.38
CA ILE A 45 -23.94 15.31 14.83
C ILE A 45 -23.44 16.64 15.39
N GLN A 46 -23.68 17.76 14.69
CA GLN A 46 -23.29 19.09 15.16
C GLN A 46 -23.91 19.43 16.52
N ASN A 47 -25.20 19.17 16.67
CA ASN A 47 -25.92 19.41 17.92
C ASN A 47 -25.36 18.56 19.07
N THR A 48 -25.09 17.27 18.82
CA THR A 48 -24.47 16.37 19.80
C THR A 48 -23.08 16.86 20.22
N VAL A 49 -22.27 17.35 19.27
CA VAL A 49 -20.94 17.91 19.56
C VAL A 49 -21.04 19.19 20.38
N ASN A 50 -22.00 20.05 20.08
CA ASN A 50 -22.24 21.26 20.86
C ASN A 50 -22.67 20.93 22.29
N GLU A 51 -23.55 19.96 22.49
CA GLU A 51 -23.96 19.47 23.81
C GLU A 51 -22.75 18.89 24.57
N LEU A 52 -21.92 18.07 23.92
CA LEU A 52 -20.71 17.52 24.48
C LEU A 52 -19.74 18.64 24.97
N ASN A 53 -19.53 19.64 24.14
CA ASN A 53 -18.71 20.80 24.47
C ASN A 53 -19.25 21.56 25.65
N ALA A 54 -20.57 21.73 25.74
CA ALA A 54 -21.23 22.34 26.87
C ALA A 54 -21.01 21.52 28.16
N HIS A 55 -21.27 20.22 28.12
CA HIS A 55 -21.05 19.33 29.26
C HIS A 55 -19.61 19.31 29.77
N ILE A 56 -18.64 19.24 28.87
CA ILE A 56 -17.22 19.30 29.25
C ILE A 56 -16.90 20.62 29.94
N SER A 57 -17.43 21.74 29.45
CA SER A 57 -17.21 23.07 30.03
C SER A 57 -17.84 23.24 31.43
N GLU A 58 -18.86 22.43 31.74
CA GLU A 58 -19.56 22.44 33.04
C GLU A 58 -18.99 21.41 34.04
N LEU A 59 -17.96 20.64 33.68
CA LEU A 59 -17.33 19.72 34.64
C LEU A 59 -16.86 20.44 35.86
N SER A 60 -17.11 19.85 37.07
CA SER A 60 -16.77 20.45 38.37
C SER A 60 -15.30 20.85 38.46
N GLY A 61 -14.38 20.04 37.96
CA GLY A 61 -12.95 20.36 37.94
C GLY A 61 -12.60 21.58 37.10
N ILE A 62 -13.31 21.80 35.96
CA ILE A 62 -13.12 23.00 35.13
C ILE A 62 -13.68 24.22 35.88
N LYS A 63 -14.86 24.13 36.47
CA LYS A 63 -15.46 25.22 37.24
C LYS A 63 -14.64 25.60 38.49
N GLU A 64 -14.10 24.62 39.18
CA GLU A 64 -13.19 24.85 40.28
C GLU A 64 -11.92 25.58 39.82
N PHE A 65 -11.35 25.16 38.69
CA PHE A 65 -10.17 25.80 38.15
C PHE A 65 -10.46 27.24 37.66
N GLU A 66 -11.60 27.49 37.00
CA GLU A 66 -12.07 28.84 36.65
C GLU A 66 -12.18 29.75 37.89
N GLY A 67 -12.80 29.18 38.96
CA GLY A 67 -12.97 29.90 40.24
C GLY A 67 -11.66 30.27 40.91
N ARG A 68 -10.61 29.46 40.72
CA ARG A 68 -9.26 29.75 41.22
C ARG A 68 -8.48 30.69 40.30
N LEU A 69 -8.65 30.54 39.00
CA LEU A 69 -7.90 31.30 37.99
C LEU A 69 -8.37 32.76 37.89
N THR A 70 -9.66 33.00 38.01
CA THR A 70 -10.23 34.33 37.90
C THR A 70 -9.67 35.33 38.96
N PRO A 71 -9.57 35.00 40.25
CA PRO A 71 -8.96 35.88 41.26
C PRO A 71 -7.46 36.13 41.00
N GLU A 72 -6.73 35.12 40.53
CA GLU A 72 -5.31 35.27 40.19
C GLU A 72 -5.10 36.20 39.01
N TYR A 73 -5.95 36.06 37.99
CA TYR A 73 -5.92 36.96 36.81
C TYR A 73 -6.22 38.42 37.21
N LYS A 74 -7.22 38.65 38.10
CA LYS A 74 -7.60 39.96 38.58
C LYS A 74 -6.48 40.69 39.35
N LYS A 75 -5.51 39.97 39.91
CA LYS A 75 -4.33 40.61 40.55
C LYS A 75 -3.48 41.39 39.55
N PHE A 76 -3.50 40.97 38.26
CA PHE A 76 -2.75 41.67 37.23
C PHE A 76 -3.55 42.79 36.58
N HIS A 77 -4.89 42.62 36.47
CA HIS A 77 -5.74 43.58 35.79
C HIS A 77 -7.21 43.37 36.21
N ASP A 78 -7.77 44.31 36.97
CA ASP A 78 -9.15 44.20 37.47
C ASP A 78 -10.09 45.11 36.65
N GLU A 79 -10.62 44.57 35.54
CA GLU A 79 -11.59 45.23 34.67
C GLU A 79 -13.00 44.63 34.79
N GLY A 80 -13.32 43.89 35.84
CA GLY A 80 -14.61 43.22 35.98
C GLY A 80 -14.73 41.96 35.10
N ILE A 81 -13.59 41.40 34.66
CA ILE A 81 -13.48 40.21 33.79
C ILE A 81 -13.48 38.95 34.65
N SER A 82 -14.14 37.91 34.17
CA SER A 82 -14.02 36.52 34.65
C SER A 82 -13.40 35.63 33.55
N VAL A 83 -12.55 34.69 33.96
CA VAL A 83 -11.96 33.70 33.05
C VAL A 83 -12.92 32.52 32.93
N SER A 84 -13.25 32.14 31.70
CA SER A 84 -14.06 30.95 31.41
C SER A 84 -13.30 30.02 30.45
N ILE A 85 -13.36 28.72 30.75
CA ILE A 85 -12.72 27.67 29.93
C ILE A 85 -13.81 26.94 29.17
N LYS A 86 -13.71 26.95 27.86
CA LYS A 86 -14.66 26.29 26.95
C LYS A 86 -13.99 25.13 26.22
N SER A 87 -14.76 24.04 26.05
CA SER A 87 -14.37 22.98 25.10
C SER A 87 -14.73 23.40 23.67
N GLU A 88 -13.83 23.18 22.73
CA GLU A 88 -14.03 23.50 21.30
C GLU A 88 -13.69 22.27 20.44
N ILE A 89 -14.39 21.15 20.68
CA ILE A 89 -14.30 20.00 19.79
C ILE A 89 -15.03 20.37 18.50
N ALA A 90 -14.32 20.37 17.37
CA ALA A 90 -14.89 20.69 16.07
C ALA A 90 -15.21 19.42 15.27
N ILE A 91 -16.22 19.49 14.38
CA ILE A 91 -16.60 18.38 13.49
C ILE A 91 -15.42 17.91 12.63
N LYS A 92 -14.54 18.83 12.18
CA LYS A 92 -13.32 18.48 11.45
C LYS A 92 -12.41 17.50 12.21
N GLY A 93 -12.46 17.51 13.54
CA GLY A 93 -11.73 16.56 14.39
C GLY A 93 -12.41 15.20 14.52
N LEU A 94 -13.72 15.07 14.26
CA LEU A 94 -14.44 13.79 14.35
C LEU A 94 -13.95 12.78 13.32
N TYR A 95 -13.72 13.21 12.09
CA TYR A 95 -13.22 12.35 11.01
C TYR A 95 -11.77 11.89 11.24
N SER A 96 -10.99 12.58 12.05
CA SER A 96 -9.61 12.19 12.36
C SER A 96 -9.51 10.90 13.18
N ASN A 97 -10.61 10.47 13.79
CA ASN A 97 -10.70 9.27 14.63
C ASN A 97 -11.48 8.12 13.96
N VAL A 98 -11.88 8.29 12.71
CA VAL A 98 -12.51 7.21 11.94
C VAL A 98 -11.45 6.17 11.57
N ILE A 99 -11.70 4.91 11.91
CA ILE A 99 -10.77 3.79 11.71
C ILE A 99 -11.50 2.72 10.90
N PRO A 100 -10.89 2.16 9.84
CA PRO A 100 -11.49 1.08 9.08
C PRO A 100 -11.49 -0.22 9.87
N TYR A 101 -12.63 -0.92 9.88
CA TYR A 101 -12.79 -2.27 10.42
C TYR A 101 -13.16 -3.23 9.31
N ILE A 102 -12.76 -4.48 9.44
CA ILE A 102 -13.16 -5.55 8.53
C ILE A 102 -14.24 -6.39 9.22
N LYS A 103 -15.35 -6.61 8.51
CA LYS A 103 -16.40 -7.57 8.87
C LYS A 103 -16.24 -8.81 8.01
N GLN A 104 -16.36 -10.00 8.58
CA GLN A 104 -16.48 -11.25 7.80
C GLN A 104 -17.95 -11.48 7.48
N ASP A 105 -18.25 -12.03 6.30
CA ASP A 105 -19.64 -12.17 5.82
C ASP A 105 -20.52 -13.00 6.74
N ASP A 106 -19.94 -13.99 7.43
CA ASP A 106 -20.64 -14.91 8.33
C ASP A 106 -20.52 -14.52 9.82
N ASP A 107 -19.96 -13.36 10.14
CA ASP A 107 -19.71 -12.92 11.52
C ASP A 107 -20.12 -11.46 11.71
N ASP A 108 -20.95 -11.19 12.73
CA ASP A 108 -21.35 -9.82 13.05
C ASP A 108 -20.29 -8.99 13.77
N ASN A 109 -19.18 -9.61 14.15
CA ASN A 109 -18.09 -8.92 14.83
C ASN A 109 -17.28 -8.06 13.86
N LEU A 110 -16.89 -6.86 14.34
CA LEU A 110 -15.98 -5.98 13.65
C LEU A 110 -14.56 -6.22 14.14
N TYR A 111 -13.66 -6.52 13.23
CA TYR A 111 -12.26 -6.76 13.54
C TYR A 111 -11.41 -5.57 13.11
N PRO A 112 -10.59 -4.99 14.02
CA PRO A 112 -9.59 -4.04 13.59
C PRO A 112 -8.62 -4.72 12.63
N THR A 113 -8.12 -3.99 11.65
CA THR A 113 -7.13 -4.49 10.68
C THR A 113 -5.81 -4.81 11.39
N ALA A 114 -5.72 -6.00 12.00
CA ALA A 114 -4.62 -6.36 12.91
C ALA A 114 -3.37 -6.90 12.19
N GLY A 115 -3.50 -7.48 10.99
CA GLY A 115 -2.36 -8.06 10.26
C GLY A 115 -1.78 -7.09 9.24
N GLU A 116 -0.45 -6.94 9.19
CA GLU A 116 0.24 -6.02 8.26
C GLU A 116 -0.13 -6.29 6.79
N GLY A 117 -0.29 -7.56 6.39
CA GLY A 117 -0.72 -7.91 5.04
C GLY A 117 -2.13 -7.39 4.70
N ARG A 118 -3.08 -7.50 5.63
CA ARG A 118 -4.45 -6.97 5.43
C ARG A 118 -4.47 -5.46 5.38
N LYS A 119 -3.69 -4.79 6.23
CA LYS A 119 -3.53 -3.33 6.20
C LYS A 119 -3.01 -2.88 4.85
N LYS A 120 -2.03 -3.59 4.31
CA LYS A 120 -1.42 -3.27 3.01
C LYS A 120 -2.43 -3.43 1.87
N LEU A 121 -3.18 -4.54 1.83
CA LEU A 121 -4.22 -4.74 0.83
C LEU A 121 -5.32 -3.67 0.90
N LEU A 122 -5.74 -3.30 2.11
CA LEU A 122 -6.72 -2.22 2.29
C LEU A 122 -6.16 -0.86 1.84
N ALA A 123 -4.88 -0.60 2.10
CA ALA A 123 -4.22 0.60 1.60
C ALA A 123 -4.20 0.66 0.06
N TYR A 124 -3.89 -0.46 -0.61
CA TYR A 124 -3.98 -0.53 -2.08
C TYR A 124 -5.40 -0.23 -2.57
N SER A 125 -6.43 -0.80 -1.92
CA SER A 125 -7.83 -0.52 -2.28
C SER A 125 -8.20 0.96 -2.10
N ILE A 126 -7.69 1.62 -1.06
CA ILE A 126 -7.89 3.07 -0.85
C ILE A 126 -7.20 3.87 -1.95
N TYR A 127 -5.95 3.54 -2.29
CA TYR A 127 -5.24 4.22 -3.38
C TYR A 127 -5.93 4.01 -4.74
N ASP A 128 -6.51 2.84 -4.96
CA ASP A 128 -7.30 2.54 -6.16
C ASP A 128 -8.50 3.47 -6.28
N ILE A 129 -9.30 3.60 -5.22
CA ILE A 129 -10.47 4.49 -5.18
C ILE A 129 -10.04 5.95 -5.42
N LEU A 130 -8.99 6.40 -4.73
CA LEU A 130 -8.49 7.78 -4.86
C LEU A 130 -7.92 8.07 -6.26
N SER A 131 -7.37 7.04 -6.93
CA SER A 131 -6.84 7.18 -8.29
C SER A 131 -7.97 7.29 -9.32
N ASP A 132 -9.09 6.63 -9.11
CA ASP A 132 -10.26 6.74 -9.99
C ASP A 132 -10.85 8.15 -9.96
N ASP A 133 -10.96 8.76 -8.78
CA ASP A 133 -11.44 10.14 -8.62
C ASP A 133 -10.55 11.18 -9.36
N THR A 134 -9.29 10.87 -9.60
CA THR A 134 -8.32 11.78 -10.27
C THR A 134 -8.10 11.44 -11.75
N SER A 135 -8.45 10.24 -12.20
CA SER A 135 -8.16 9.73 -13.55
C SER A 135 -8.83 10.52 -14.68
N GLU A 136 -9.98 11.16 -14.41
CA GLU A 136 -10.68 11.99 -15.40
C GLU A 136 -9.94 13.28 -15.75
N SER A 137 -9.08 13.78 -14.85
CA SER A 137 -8.42 15.07 -15.00
C SER A 137 -6.90 15.00 -15.10
N LYS A 138 -6.27 13.89 -14.66
CA LYS A 138 -4.81 13.76 -14.59
C LYS A 138 -4.35 12.36 -14.97
N ILE A 139 -3.08 12.28 -15.38
CA ILE A 139 -2.38 11.03 -15.63
C ILE A 139 -1.81 10.51 -14.31
N ASN A 140 -2.27 9.34 -13.86
CA ASN A 140 -1.78 8.70 -12.65
C ASN A 140 -0.44 7.99 -12.91
N ILE A 141 0.56 8.28 -12.08
CA ILE A 141 1.86 7.60 -12.04
C ILE A 141 1.97 6.89 -10.70
N PHE A 142 2.09 5.56 -10.74
CA PHE A 142 2.22 4.72 -9.55
C PHE A 142 3.69 4.40 -9.28
N LEU A 143 4.14 4.72 -8.08
CA LEU A 143 5.46 4.38 -7.54
C LEU A 143 5.25 3.47 -6.34
N ILE A 144 5.58 2.18 -6.45
CA ILE A 144 5.28 1.18 -5.43
C ILE A 144 6.58 0.53 -4.96
N GLU A 145 6.85 0.63 -3.65
CA GLU A 145 8.01 0.00 -3.03
C GLU A 145 7.64 -1.33 -2.37
N GLU A 146 8.39 -2.38 -2.73
CA GLU A 146 8.33 -3.71 -2.13
C GLU A 146 6.88 -4.16 -1.81
N PRO A 147 6.01 -4.26 -2.85
CA PRO A 147 4.59 -4.58 -2.64
C PRO A 147 4.36 -5.92 -1.94
N GLU A 148 5.34 -6.80 -2.00
CA GLU A 148 5.33 -8.13 -1.38
C GLU A 148 5.45 -8.14 0.15
N ASN A 149 5.95 -7.07 0.76
CA ASN A 149 6.22 -7.06 2.20
C ASN A 149 4.97 -7.39 3.01
N HIS A 150 5.11 -8.34 3.94
CA HIS A 150 4.04 -8.88 4.79
C HIS A 150 2.90 -9.59 4.06
N LEU A 151 3.01 -9.84 2.75
CA LEU A 151 2.02 -10.59 1.99
C LEU A 151 2.42 -12.06 1.86
N HIS A 152 1.46 -12.95 2.09
CA HIS A 152 1.62 -14.37 1.78
C HIS A 152 1.77 -14.57 0.26
N LYS A 153 2.48 -15.64 -0.15
CA LYS A 153 2.75 -15.96 -1.56
C LYS A 153 1.53 -15.83 -2.49
N SER A 154 0.38 -16.36 -2.07
CA SER A 154 -0.84 -16.29 -2.88
C SER A 154 -1.33 -14.85 -3.10
N MET A 155 -1.17 -13.99 -2.10
CA MET A 155 -1.52 -12.56 -2.19
C MET A 155 -0.53 -11.79 -3.05
N GLN A 156 0.76 -12.15 -3.04
CA GLN A 156 1.75 -11.55 -3.94
C GLN A 156 1.45 -11.87 -5.41
N ILE A 157 1.01 -13.11 -5.70
CA ILE A 157 0.59 -13.52 -7.05
C ILE A 157 -0.69 -12.77 -7.47
N ALA A 158 -1.67 -12.66 -6.57
CA ALA A 158 -2.89 -11.90 -6.85
C ALA A 158 -2.57 -10.41 -7.11
N LEU A 159 -1.68 -9.82 -6.32
CA LEU A 159 -1.21 -8.46 -6.53
C LEU A 159 -0.49 -8.31 -7.89
N SER A 160 0.34 -9.27 -8.29
CA SER A 160 0.96 -9.29 -9.62
C SER A 160 -0.10 -9.25 -10.74
N GLN A 161 -1.20 -10.01 -10.59
CA GLN A 161 -2.30 -9.98 -11.57
C GLN A 161 -2.94 -8.60 -11.69
N ILE A 162 -3.17 -7.93 -10.57
CA ILE A 162 -3.75 -6.59 -10.55
C ILE A 162 -2.78 -5.59 -11.19
N LEU A 163 -1.53 -5.56 -10.77
CA LEU A 163 -0.56 -4.56 -11.20
C LEU A 163 -0.22 -4.64 -12.70
N PHE A 164 -0.19 -5.85 -13.29
CA PHE A 164 0.24 -6.02 -14.69
C PHE A 164 -0.90 -6.23 -15.69
N ASN A 165 -2.11 -6.54 -15.24
CA ASN A 165 -3.24 -6.77 -16.16
C ASN A 165 -4.29 -5.66 -16.13
N ASP A 166 -4.27 -4.78 -15.13
CA ASP A 166 -5.20 -3.65 -15.07
C ASP A 166 -4.62 -2.43 -15.81
N GLN A 167 -5.38 -1.90 -16.76
CA GLN A 167 -5.01 -0.72 -17.56
C GLN A 167 -4.81 0.55 -16.72
N LYS A 168 -5.35 0.60 -15.51
CA LYS A 168 -5.15 1.67 -14.54
C LYS A 168 -3.68 1.91 -14.24
N TYR A 169 -2.88 0.84 -14.19
CA TYR A 169 -1.45 0.87 -13.87
C TYR A 169 -0.53 1.07 -15.09
N THR A 170 -0.99 1.83 -16.10
CA THR A 170 -0.21 2.08 -17.33
C THR A 170 1.18 2.69 -17.05
N TYR A 171 1.26 3.60 -16.09
CA TYR A 171 2.53 4.22 -15.66
C TYR A 171 2.91 3.72 -14.27
N LEU A 172 3.45 2.52 -14.22
CA LEU A 172 3.80 1.81 -12.99
C LEU A 172 5.31 1.65 -12.86
N PHE A 173 5.83 2.02 -11.70
CA PHE A 173 7.20 1.76 -11.27
C PHE A 173 7.15 0.95 -9.98
N VAL A 174 7.76 -0.23 -9.98
CA VAL A 174 7.77 -1.14 -8.83
C VAL A 174 9.20 -1.51 -8.48
N THR A 175 9.54 -1.41 -7.20
CA THR A 175 10.74 -2.07 -6.67
C THR A 175 10.33 -3.35 -5.98
N THR A 176 11.03 -4.45 -6.21
CA THR A 176 10.69 -5.74 -5.60
C THR A 176 11.91 -6.63 -5.42
N HIS A 177 11.89 -7.45 -4.38
CA HIS A 177 12.79 -8.57 -4.15
C HIS A 177 12.08 -9.92 -4.31
N SER A 178 10.78 -9.93 -4.65
CA SER A 178 10.00 -11.14 -4.79
C SER A 178 9.83 -11.60 -6.23
N PRO A 179 10.18 -12.84 -6.55
CA PRO A 179 9.87 -13.42 -7.86
C PRO A 179 8.35 -13.49 -8.12
N PHE A 180 7.52 -13.61 -7.07
CA PHE A 180 6.06 -13.78 -7.22
C PHE A 180 5.36 -12.53 -7.74
N VAL A 181 5.91 -11.35 -7.47
CA VAL A 181 5.40 -10.08 -8.02
C VAL A 181 5.59 -10.00 -9.53
N LEU A 182 6.56 -10.73 -10.08
CA LEU A 182 6.87 -10.72 -11.51
C LEU A 182 6.14 -11.80 -12.32
N TYR A 183 5.25 -12.59 -11.71
CA TYR A 183 4.61 -13.74 -12.38
C TYR A 183 3.72 -13.36 -13.56
N GLU A 184 3.13 -12.19 -13.54
CA GLU A 184 2.24 -11.73 -14.62
C GLU A 184 2.89 -10.63 -15.48
N MET A 185 4.19 -10.35 -15.28
CA MET A 185 4.88 -9.30 -16.03
C MET A 185 4.86 -9.58 -17.54
N ASP A 186 4.57 -8.53 -18.29
CA ASP A 186 4.71 -8.49 -19.74
C ASP A 186 4.86 -7.05 -20.20
N ASN A 187 5.58 -6.84 -21.30
CA ASN A 187 5.76 -5.51 -21.89
C ASN A 187 6.32 -4.48 -20.89
N VAL A 188 7.35 -4.89 -20.12
CA VAL A 188 7.95 -4.09 -19.04
C VAL A 188 9.43 -3.83 -19.25
N ASN A 189 9.93 -2.74 -18.68
CA ASN A 189 11.36 -2.48 -18.55
C ASN A 189 11.86 -3.03 -17.21
N LEU A 190 12.68 -4.08 -17.26
CA LEU A 190 13.32 -4.65 -16.09
C LEU A 190 14.64 -3.93 -15.82
N VAL A 191 14.79 -3.35 -14.63
CA VAL A 191 16.03 -2.72 -14.20
C VAL A 191 16.59 -3.49 -13.02
N ARG A 192 17.65 -4.26 -13.26
CA ARG A 192 18.37 -4.96 -12.19
C ARG A 192 19.45 -4.05 -11.60
N ILE A 193 19.38 -3.80 -10.30
CA ILE A 193 20.38 -3.07 -9.53
C ILE A 193 21.21 -4.08 -8.74
N TYR A 194 22.54 -3.99 -8.83
CA TYR A 194 23.43 -4.89 -8.12
C TYR A 194 24.70 -4.16 -7.66
N ASN A 195 25.27 -4.62 -6.55
CA ASN A 195 26.47 -4.03 -5.98
C ASN A 195 27.71 -4.91 -6.27
N GLN A 196 28.56 -4.43 -7.18
CA GLN A 196 29.89 -5.02 -7.43
C GLN A 196 30.94 -3.92 -7.30
N LYS A 197 31.43 -3.66 -6.07
CA LYS A 197 32.39 -2.58 -5.75
C LYS A 197 31.88 -1.15 -6.03
N LYS A 198 30.94 -0.97 -6.93
CA LYS A 198 30.14 0.23 -7.25
C LYS A 198 28.76 -0.22 -7.61
N THR A 199 27.76 0.58 -7.28
CA THR A 199 26.35 0.30 -7.67
C THR A 199 26.26 0.32 -9.19
N ASN A 200 25.84 -0.80 -9.76
CA ASN A 200 25.62 -0.96 -11.20
C ASN A 200 24.13 -1.27 -11.44
N SER A 201 23.66 -0.90 -12.62
CA SER A 201 22.32 -1.25 -13.08
C SER A 201 22.37 -1.78 -14.51
N LYS A 202 21.46 -2.71 -14.81
CA LYS A 202 21.18 -3.17 -16.19
C LYS A 202 19.70 -3.05 -16.43
N SER A 203 19.35 -2.48 -17.58
CA SER A 203 17.97 -2.37 -18.05
C SER A 203 17.76 -3.23 -19.27
N VAL A 204 16.66 -3.99 -19.27
CA VAL A 204 16.25 -4.85 -20.40
C VAL A 204 14.74 -4.69 -20.58
N PHE A 205 14.32 -4.45 -21.81
CA PHE A 205 12.92 -4.53 -22.16
C PHE A 205 12.51 -6.00 -22.27
N TYR A 206 11.50 -6.39 -21.50
CA TYR A 206 10.95 -7.74 -21.49
C TYR A 206 9.56 -7.74 -22.10
N LYS A 207 9.38 -8.56 -23.10
CA LYS A 207 8.08 -8.86 -23.70
C LYS A 207 8.01 -10.36 -23.96
N VAL A 208 6.89 -10.98 -23.63
CA VAL A 208 6.64 -12.37 -23.99
C VAL A 208 6.45 -12.44 -25.50
N PRO A 209 7.19 -13.32 -26.24
CA PRO A 209 6.97 -13.49 -27.66
C PRO A 209 5.54 -13.97 -27.94
N ASP A 210 4.93 -13.46 -29.00
CA ASP A 210 3.51 -13.69 -29.34
C ASP A 210 3.17 -15.20 -29.48
N ASP A 211 4.11 -16.00 -29.97
CA ASP A 211 3.98 -17.48 -30.07
C ASP A 211 3.90 -18.17 -28.68
N PHE A 212 4.39 -17.53 -27.64
CA PHE A 212 4.46 -18.07 -26.28
C PHE A 212 3.47 -17.42 -25.31
N GLU A 213 2.56 -16.59 -25.78
CA GLU A 213 1.59 -15.87 -24.92
C GLU A 213 0.77 -16.82 -24.05
N LYS A 214 0.36 -17.98 -24.58
CA LYS A 214 -0.37 -19.01 -23.81
C LYS A 214 0.46 -19.61 -22.67
N ASN A 215 1.78 -19.52 -22.74
CA ASN A 215 2.73 -20.04 -21.76
C ASN A 215 3.34 -18.95 -20.87
N ARG A 216 2.87 -17.71 -20.98
CA ARG A 216 3.39 -16.54 -20.26
C ARG A 216 3.62 -16.81 -18.77
N LYS A 217 2.61 -17.33 -18.09
CA LYS A 217 2.71 -17.62 -16.64
C LYS A 217 3.81 -18.65 -16.32
N MET A 218 3.98 -19.64 -17.16
CA MET A 218 5.03 -20.65 -16.95
C MET A 218 6.42 -20.05 -17.16
N LEU A 219 6.59 -19.29 -18.25
CA LEU A 219 7.85 -18.59 -18.56
C LEU A 219 8.21 -17.61 -17.44
N ASN A 220 7.26 -16.78 -17.01
CA ASN A 220 7.49 -15.81 -15.96
C ASN A 220 7.87 -16.45 -14.63
N ARG A 221 7.24 -17.57 -14.25
CA ARG A 221 7.60 -18.31 -13.04
C ARG A 221 9.04 -18.81 -13.06
N CYS A 222 9.49 -19.30 -14.19
CA CYS A 222 10.88 -19.76 -14.34
C CYS A 222 11.85 -18.58 -14.34
N LEU A 223 11.55 -17.53 -15.12
CA LEU A 223 12.45 -16.39 -15.29
C LEU A 223 12.51 -15.49 -14.05
N SER A 224 11.40 -15.33 -13.32
CA SER A 224 11.34 -14.44 -12.17
C SER A 224 12.31 -14.85 -11.05
N GLU A 225 12.51 -16.14 -10.83
CA GLU A 225 13.52 -16.62 -9.89
C GLU A 225 14.94 -16.42 -10.44
N ALA A 226 15.15 -16.68 -11.73
CA ALA A 226 16.46 -16.53 -12.37
C ALA A 226 16.93 -15.06 -12.44
N ILE A 227 16.02 -14.09 -12.49
CA ILE A 227 16.36 -12.65 -12.51
C ILE A 227 17.13 -12.24 -11.24
N PHE A 228 16.83 -12.85 -10.10
CA PHE A 228 17.50 -12.55 -8.82
C PHE A 228 18.79 -13.35 -8.64
N ALA A 229 19.05 -14.37 -9.44
CA ALA A 229 20.23 -15.20 -9.33
C ALA A 229 21.51 -14.48 -9.76
N ASN A 230 22.65 -14.82 -9.12
CA ASN A 230 23.99 -14.37 -9.54
C ASN A 230 24.48 -15.15 -10.75
N LYS A 231 24.16 -16.45 -10.82
CA LYS A 231 24.49 -17.36 -11.92
C LYS A 231 23.31 -18.27 -12.18
N VAL A 232 23.02 -18.49 -13.45
CA VAL A 232 21.94 -19.39 -13.89
C VAL A 232 22.56 -20.51 -14.70
N LEU A 233 22.27 -21.74 -14.30
CA LEU A 233 22.59 -22.93 -15.08
C LEU A 233 21.30 -23.39 -15.82
N LEU A 234 21.30 -23.26 -17.12
CA LEU A 234 20.23 -23.75 -17.97
C LEU A 234 20.36 -25.25 -18.15
N VAL A 235 19.30 -26.00 -17.88
CA VAL A 235 19.21 -27.44 -18.08
C VAL A 235 18.06 -27.79 -19.01
N GLU A 236 18.23 -28.81 -19.86
CA GLU A 236 17.27 -29.12 -20.92
C GLU A 236 15.96 -29.67 -20.35
N GLY A 237 16.04 -30.54 -19.35
CA GLY A 237 14.85 -31.20 -18.84
C GLY A 237 14.95 -31.63 -17.37
N PRO A 238 13.94 -32.37 -16.88
CA PRO A 238 13.87 -32.82 -15.50
C PRO A 238 15.03 -33.72 -15.06
N SER A 239 15.54 -34.57 -15.96
CA SER A 239 16.65 -35.50 -15.69
C SER A 239 17.93 -34.76 -15.36
N GLU A 240 18.27 -33.76 -16.18
CA GLU A 240 19.43 -32.91 -15.96
C GLU A 240 19.24 -32.03 -14.70
N TYR A 241 18.02 -31.53 -14.49
CA TYR A 241 17.71 -30.76 -13.28
C TYR A 241 18.00 -31.58 -12.02
N ILE A 242 17.51 -32.83 -11.94
CA ILE A 242 17.76 -33.71 -10.79
C ILE A 242 19.24 -34.03 -10.66
N LEU A 243 19.93 -34.36 -11.78
CA LEU A 243 21.34 -34.67 -11.79
C LEU A 243 22.18 -33.50 -11.28
N PHE A 244 22.03 -32.31 -11.90
CA PHE A 244 22.83 -31.15 -11.55
C PHE A 244 22.52 -30.63 -10.16
N ASN A 245 21.25 -30.71 -9.70
CA ASN A 245 20.92 -30.40 -8.32
C ASN A 245 21.70 -31.28 -7.34
N LYS A 246 21.72 -32.60 -7.61
CA LYS A 246 22.48 -33.55 -6.80
C LYS A 246 24.00 -33.32 -6.87
N VAL A 247 24.53 -33.04 -8.04
CA VAL A 247 25.96 -32.75 -8.23
C VAL A 247 26.33 -31.49 -7.44
N LEU A 248 25.57 -30.41 -7.62
CA LEU A 248 25.82 -29.14 -6.94
C LEU A 248 25.70 -29.30 -5.42
N SER A 249 24.71 -30.04 -4.92
CA SER A 249 24.58 -30.30 -3.47
C SER A 249 25.79 -31.02 -2.85
N VAL A 250 26.54 -31.75 -3.65
CA VAL A 250 27.76 -32.47 -3.19
C VAL A 250 29.02 -31.59 -3.31
N ILE A 251 29.21 -30.94 -4.46
CA ILE A 251 30.42 -30.17 -4.74
C ILE A 251 30.38 -28.76 -4.17
N HIS A 252 29.19 -28.20 -3.99
CA HIS A 252 28.97 -26.86 -3.49
C HIS A 252 27.65 -26.78 -2.67
N PRO A 253 27.64 -27.31 -1.42
CA PRO A 253 26.40 -27.50 -0.62
C PRO A 253 25.57 -26.24 -0.41
N PHE A 254 26.17 -25.05 -0.51
CA PHE A 254 25.50 -23.76 -0.34
C PHE A 254 25.28 -23.01 -1.66
N TYR A 255 25.23 -23.71 -2.79
CA TYR A 255 25.13 -23.11 -4.12
C TYR A 255 23.92 -22.16 -4.25
N GLU A 256 22.79 -22.47 -3.63
CA GLU A 256 21.59 -21.60 -3.63
C GLU A 256 21.85 -20.30 -2.86
N SER A 257 22.51 -20.38 -1.70
CA SER A 257 22.89 -19.19 -0.91
C SER A 257 23.88 -18.28 -1.65
N ASP A 258 24.70 -18.83 -2.54
CA ASP A 258 25.61 -18.07 -3.40
C ASP A 258 24.91 -17.53 -4.65
N GLY A 259 23.60 -17.71 -4.74
CA GLY A 259 22.77 -17.20 -5.83
C GLY A 259 22.97 -17.97 -7.13
N ILE A 260 23.26 -19.27 -7.08
CA ILE A 260 23.28 -20.15 -8.26
C ILE A 260 21.90 -20.78 -8.41
N TYR A 261 21.27 -20.55 -9.55
CA TYR A 261 19.93 -21.06 -9.85
C TYR A 261 19.95 -22.01 -11.04
N LEU A 262 19.26 -23.16 -10.91
CA LEU A 262 19.05 -24.10 -12.02
C LEU A 262 17.72 -23.78 -12.68
N LEU A 263 17.76 -23.45 -13.96
CA LEU A 263 16.58 -23.13 -14.75
C LEU A 263 16.32 -24.25 -15.77
N PRO A 264 15.27 -25.08 -15.58
CA PRO A 264 14.91 -26.07 -16.56
C PRO A 264 14.24 -25.40 -17.78
N CYS A 265 14.74 -25.72 -18.98
CA CYS A 265 14.15 -25.27 -20.24
C CYS A 265 12.92 -26.15 -20.56
N LEU A 266 11.80 -25.95 -19.87
CA LEU A 266 10.56 -26.74 -20.02
C LEU A 266 9.83 -26.50 -21.35
N LEU A 267 10.46 -25.82 -22.32
CA LEU A 267 9.84 -25.44 -23.60
C LEU A 267 9.57 -26.63 -24.56
N TYR A 268 10.07 -27.83 -24.26
CA TYR A 268 10.01 -28.98 -25.17
C TYR A 268 9.08 -30.12 -24.74
N THR A 269 8.27 -29.94 -23.72
CA THR A 269 7.25 -30.96 -23.37
C THR A 269 5.86 -30.55 -23.88
N SER A 270 5.69 -30.34 -25.18
CA SER A 270 4.41 -30.66 -25.80
C SER A 270 4.45 -32.16 -26.13
N PRO A 271 3.54 -32.98 -25.60
CA PRO A 271 3.39 -34.33 -26.11
C PRO A 271 3.01 -34.21 -27.60
N SER A 272 3.83 -34.78 -28.45
CA SER A 272 3.51 -35.06 -29.83
C SER A 272 2.25 -35.91 -29.97
#